data_d3446f7e2047d5ce0e3122898d40b90e
#
_entry.id   d3446f7e2047d5ce0e3122898d40b90e
#
_cell.length_a   1.000
_cell.length_b   1.000
_cell.length_c   1.000
_cell.angle_alpha   90.00
_cell.angle_beta   90.00
_cell.angle_gamma   90.00
#
_symmetry.space_group_name_H-M   'P 1'
#
loop_
_entity.id
_entity.type
_entity.pdbx_description
1 polymer ?
#
loop_
_entity_poly.entity_id
_entity_poly.type
_entity_poly.pdbx_seq_one_letter_code
_entity_poly.pdbx_strand_id
1 'polypeptide(L)'
;MIVQREIERATALLSQGKALDSVAVCGAILAREPKNAIAAHLMGLALKDTGDWAQGEEWLNFSIELEPARGEFHANLGNLLRKREKYTRAAEAYEKALQLLPDHKAARRGLALTLCDLGRYDDAEAQCRILLSGNPADAEALAILGMVLANRGQEGEAEAAYRRAIALDPTSQVAHHNLGALLARLERAEAMAALETARRLGADGYEAAYNLGRASLNANDLGAAETNFARAVELQPGNLEAQSTLAKVRFMRGDPKFARALASACSANRDHVRLQLLLAELLWRAGELTGAETLLHDLLRRKGPNPGVQSTLAAILLDAGRPEEAETHALEAAAARPDGHDVVLNLVTILLARGAAEDARPFIEAQLRRSPDSQAWIAYEATVARVLGLDRYRELCDYEQLVRVFDLEAPPGWSSMAEFNAALAATLSDRHRFSNQPLDQTLRNGTQTSRSLLTDPDPTIRAILKAFERPIEEYRRTLATASDHPLSRANVGASKFTGAWSVRLQREGYHVNHFHPDGMLSSAYYVEVPAETQDPQRKSGWLKFGEPRYAAPTLTPERFVQPRPGRLVLFPSYMWHGTNAIHGDEARVCIAFDMRPVRG
;
A
#
# COMPACT_ATOMS: atom_id res chain seq x y z
N MET A 1 -52.66 20.26 21.28
CA MET A 1 -53.03 18.82 21.15
C MET A 1 -52.89 18.29 19.71
N ILE A 2 -53.42 19.00 18.68
CA ILE A 2 -53.33 18.51 17.28
C ILE A 2 -51.89 18.45 16.79
N VAL A 3 -51.11 19.54 16.89
CA VAL A 3 -49.71 19.61 16.43
C VAL A 3 -48.83 18.59 17.16
N GLN A 4 -49.05 18.38 18.47
CA GLN A 4 -48.29 17.37 19.22
C GLN A 4 -48.50 15.95 18.70
N ARG A 5 -49.75 15.58 18.37
CA ARG A 5 -50.07 14.28 17.74
C ARG A 5 -49.46 14.13 16.35
N GLU A 6 -49.40 15.21 15.57
CA GLU A 6 -48.76 15.21 14.26
C GLU A 6 -47.21 15.09 14.38
N ILE A 7 -46.59 15.70 15.34
CA ILE A 7 -45.16 15.54 15.69
C ILE A 7 -44.89 14.06 16.04
N GLU A 8 -45.70 13.47 16.93
CA GLU A 8 -45.59 12.06 17.31
C GLU A 8 -45.75 11.15 16.09
N ARG A 9 -46.70 11.48 15.19
CA ARG A 9 -46.90 10.77 13.93
C ARG A 9 -45.71 10.89 13.00
N ALA A 10 -45.12 12.08 12.81
CA ALA A 10 -43.93 12.30 12.00
C ALA A 10 -42.74 11.50 12.53
N THR A 11 -42.57 11.49 13.87
CA THR A 11 -41.51 10.72 14.53
C THR A 11 -41.71 9.21 14.33
N ALA A 12 -42.94 8.71 14.47
CA ALA A 12 -43.27 7.31 14.23
C ALA A 12 -43.06 6.89 12.77
N LEU A 13 -43.37 7.76 11.80
CA LEU A 13 -43.12 7.50 10.38
C LEU A 13 -41.60 7.41 10.09
N LEU A 14 -40.78 8.27 10.67
CA LEU A 14 -39.33 8.18 10.57
C LEU A 14 -38.79 6.86 11.14
N SER A 15 -39.25 6.45 12.32
CA SER A 15 -38.83 5.18 12.92
C SER A 15 -39.26 3.95 12.11
N GLN A 16 -40.30 4.08 11.27
CA GLN A 16 -40.77 3.05 10.33
C GLN A 16 -40.07 3.10 8.96
N GLY A 17 -39.12 4.00 8.75
CA GLY A 17 -38.44 4.21 7.45
C GLY A 17 -39.32 4.90 6.39
N LYS A 18 -40.48 5.49 6.78
CA LYS A 18 -41.40 6.21 5.90
C LYS A 18 -41.04 7.70 5.83
N ALA A 19 -39.85 8.01 5.38
CA ALA A 19 -39.30 9.35 5.40
C ALA A 19 -40.15 10.37 4.58
N LEU A 20 -40.61 10.00 3.39
CA LEU A 20 -41.45 10.87 2.55
C LEU A 20 -42.79 11.23 3.22
N ASP A 21 -43.41 10.28 3.90
CA ASP A 21 -44.66 10.53 4.63
C ASP A 21 -44.38 11.48 5.82
N SER A 22 -43.25 11.34 6.48
CA SER A 22 -42.81 12.26 7.52
C SER A 22 -42.59 13.68 6.99
N VAL A 23 -41.95 13.83 5.82
CA VAL A 23 -41.81 15.14 5.13
C VAL A 23 -43.15 15.82 4.92
N ALA A 24 -44.16 15.07 4.44
CA ALA A 24 -45.50 15.61 4.20
C ALA A 24 -46.15 16.09 5.50
N VAL A 25 -46.07 15.31 6.59
CA VAL A 25 -46.61 15.69 7.89
C VAL A 25 -45.90 16.92 8.46
N CYS A 26 -44.56 16.95 8.41
CA CYS A 26 -43.76 18.10 8.88
C CYS A 26 -44.07 19.37 8.06
N GLY A 27 -44.25 19.24 6.73
CA GLY A 27 -44.65 20.35 5.85
C GLY A 27 -46.00 20.93 6.24
N ALA A 28 -46.98 20.09 6.57
CA ALA A 28 -48.31 20.52 7.01
C ALA A 28 -48.25 21.25 8.38
N ILE A 29 -47.38 20.81 9.28
CA ILE A 29 -47.14 21.51 10.56
C ILE A 29 -46.51 22.89 10.32
N LEU A 30 -45.44 22.93 9.52
CA LEU A 30 -44.66 24.17 9.25
C LEU A 30 -45.48 25.19 8.45
N ALA A 31 -46.41 24.76 7.63
CA ALA A 31 -47.34 25.67 6.94
C ALA A 31 -48.25 26.42 7.92
N ARG A 32 -48.59 25.84 9.06
CA ARG A 32 -49.39 26.45 10.11
C ARG A 32 -48.57 27.12 11.21
N GLU A 33 -47.46 26.51 11.56
CA GLU A 33 -46.54 26.96 12.58
C GLU A 33 -45.09 27.06 12.01
N PRO A 34 -44.77 28.10 11.23
CA PRO A 34 -43.48 28.20 10.52
C PRO A 34 -42.25 28.18 11.43
N LYS A 35 -42.44 28.51 12.70
CA LYS A 35 -41.36 28.54 13.73
C LYS A 35 -41.38 27.32 14.65
N ASN A 36 -42.00 26.22 14.27
CA ASN A 36 -42.00 25.00 15.06
C ASN A 36 -40.66 24.27 14.92
N ALA A 37 -39.76 24.43 15.88
CA ALA A 37 -38.40 23.90 15.85
C ALA A 37 -38.36 22.38 15.75
N ILE A 38 -39.28 21.68 16.42
CA ILE A 38 -39.34 20.21 16.37
C ILE A 38 -39.75 19.73 15.00
N ALA A 39 -40.78 20.35 14.37
CA ALA A 39 -41.20 20.00 13.03
C ALA A 39 -40.10 20.29 11.98
N ALA A 40 -39.36 21.41 12.11
CA ALA A 40 -38.22 21.74 11.28
C ALA A 40 -37.09 20.69 11.43
N HIS A 41 -36.81 20.28 12.67
CA HIS A 41 -35.81 19.24 12.95
C HIS A 41 -36.18 17.88 12.32
N LEU A 42 -37.44 17.43 12.52
CA LEU A 42 -37.94 16.19 11.91
C LEU A 42 -37.95 16.25 10.38
N MET A 43 -38.26 17.42 9.79
CA MET A 43 -38.14 17.68 8.35
C MET A 43 -36.72 17.43 7.87
N GLY A 44 -35.73 17.99 8.57
CA GLY A 44 -34.30 17.81 8.25
C GLY A 44 -33.86 16.34 8.32
N LEU A 45 -34.30 15.60 9.36
CA LEU A 45 -34.05 14.17 9.50
C LEU A 45 -34.70 13.36 8.38
N ALA A 46 -35.95 13.66 8.06
CA ALA A 46 -36.68 12.99 6.99
C ALA A 46 -36.04 13.19 5.63
N LEU A 47 -35.64 14.43 5.29
CA LEU A 47 -34.93 14.75 4.05
C LEU A 47 -33.57 14.05 3.96
N LYS A 48 -32.83 13.97 5.05
CA LYS A 48 -31.60 13.19 5.13
C LYS A 48 -31.85 11.71 4.75
N ASP A 49 -32.94 11.12 5.24
CA ASP A 49 -33.26 9.71 5.00
C ASP A 49 -33.84 9.48 3.60
N THR A 50 -34.37 10.49 2.91
CA THR A 50 -34.73 10.44 1.48
C THR A 50 -33.53 10.67 0.55
N GLY A 51 -32.37 11.03 1.08
CA GLY A 51 -31.16 11.33 0.28
C GLY A 51 -31.00 12.81 -0.10
N ASP A 52 -31.95 13.68 0.22
CA ASP A 52 -31.80 15.13 0.04
C ASP A 52 -31.04 15.75 1.22
N TRP A 53 -29.77 15.46 1.24
CA TRP A 53 -28.88 15.91 2.32
C TRP A 53 -28.66 17.44 2.35
N ALA A 54 -28.83 18.12 1.22
CA ALA A 54 -28.66 19.58 1.15
C ALA A 54 -29.82 20.29 1.87
N GLN A 55 -31.05 19.98 1.51
CA GLN A 55 -32.22 20.52 2.17
C GLN A 55 -32.31 20.02 3.63
N GLY A 56 -31.92 18.79 3.89
CA GLY A 56 -31.83 18.25 5.24
C GLY A 56 -30.92 19.09 6.14
N GLU A 57 -29.75 19.54 5.64
CA GLU A 57 -28.84 20.44 6.38
C GLU A 57 -29.48 21.81 6.64
N GLU A 58 -30.18 22.38 5.64
CA GLU A 58 -30.87 23.68 5.79
C GLU A 58 -31.93 23.61 6.91
N TRP A 59 -32.76 22.59 6.89
CA TRP A 59 -33.81 22.42 7.91
C TRP A 59 -33.26 22.14 9.31
N LEU A 60 -32.17 21.36 9.42
CA LEU A 60 -31.52 21.16 10.72
C LEU A 60 -30.89 22.44 11.25
N ASN A 61 -30.25 23.26 10.41
CA ASN A 61 -29.75 24.57 10.81
C ASN A 61 -30.90 25.50 11.24
N PHE A 62 -31.99 25.55 10.47
CA PHE A 62 -33.15 26.35 10.84
C PHE A 62 -33.75 25.91 12.19
N SER A 63 -33.80 24.60 12.48
CA SER A 63 -34.26 24.13 13.79
C SER A 63 -33.37 24.61 14.94
N ILE A 64 -32.04 24.67 14.69
CA ILE A 64 -31.06 25.18 15.66
C ILE A 64 -31.19 26.70 15.85
N GLU A 65 -31.47 27.45 14.80
CA GLU A 65 -31.75 28.89 14.90
C GLU A 65 -32.96 29.18 15.78
N LEU A 66 -33.98 28.31 15.73
CA LEU A 66 -35.19 28.44 16.54
C LEU A 66 -34.97 28.01 18.00
N GLU A 67 -34.22 26.94 18.24
CA GLU A 67 -33.92 26.42 19.59
C GLU A 67 -32.41 26.08 19.72
N PRO A 68 -31.52 27.08 19.84
CA PRO A 68 -30.06 26.88 19.84
C PRO A 68 -29.51 26.12 21.06
N ALA A 69 -30.27 26.04 22.13
CA ALA A 69 -29.86 25.34 23.35
C ALA A 69 -30.23 23.84 23.34
N ARG A 70 -30.74 23.33 22.25
CA ARG A 70 -31.16 21.92 22.13
C ARG A 70 -30.04 21.05 21.58
N GLY A 71 -29.32 20.38 22.47
CA GLY A 71 -28.12 19.61 22.12
C GLY A 71 -28.36 18.50 21.11
N GLU A 72 -29.54 17.85 21.15
CA GLU A 72 -29.90 16.81 20.18
C GLU A 72 -29.94 17.33 18.73
N PHE A 73 -30.32 18.60 18.50
CA PHE A 73 -30.36 19.20 17.19
C PHE A 73 -28.94 19.32 16.61
N HIS A 74 -28.00 19.77 17.44
CA HIS A 74 -26.59 19.86 17.06
C HIS A 74 -25.98 18.46 16.82
N ALA A 75 -26.32 17.46 17.63
CA ALA A 75 -25.86 16.09 17.45
C ALA A 75 -26.33 15.51 16.09
N ASN A 76 -27.59 15.73 15.72
CA ASN A 76 -28.15 15.25 14.47
C ASN A 76 -27.62 16.01 13.25
N LEU A 77 -27.33 17.30 13.39
CA LEU A 77 -26.60 18.05 12.36
C LEU A 77 -25.19 17.49 12.18
N GLY A 78 -24.48 17.17 13.26
CA GLY A 78 -23.18 16.50 13.23
C GLY A 78 -23.21 15.18 12.46
N ASN A 79 -24.23 14.34 12.71
CA ASN A 79 -24.44 13.09 11.98
C ASN A 79 -24.62 13.30 10.47
N LEU A 80 -25.39 14.32 10.07
CA LEU A 80 -25.61 14.65 8.65
C LEU A 80 -24.34 15.18 8.01
N LEU A 81 -23.64 16.11 8.67
CA LEU A 81 -22.42 16.73 8.17
C LEU A 81 -21.30 15.68 7.98
N ARG A 82 -21.18 14.73 8.92
CA ARG A 82 -20.22 13.63 8.82
C ARG A 82 -20.52 12.73 7.59
N LYS A 83 -21.79 12.39 7.34
CA LYS A 83 -22.19 11.67 6.13
C LYS A 83 -21.90 12.42 4.83
N ARG A 84 -21.85 13.76 4.87
CA ARG A 84 -21.48 14.63 3.76
C ARG A 84 -19.98 14.92 3.70
N GLU A 85 -19.17 14.23 4.50
CA GLU A 85 -17.72 14.42 4.60
C GLU A 85 -17.28 15.84 4.99
N LYS A 86 -18.20 16.63 5.59
CA LYS A 86 -17.91 17.97 6.11
C LYS A 86 -17.38 17.86 7.56
N TYR A 87 -16.27 17.13 7.71
CA TYR A 87 -15.78 16.68 9.01
C TYR A 87 -15.52 17.80 10.01
N THR A 88 -14.92 18.92 9.60
CA THR A 88 -14.67 20.06 10.48
C THR A 88 -15.96 20.59 11.10
N ARG A 89 -16.98 20.86 10.28
CA ARG A 89 -18.26 21.35 10.75
C ARG A 89 -19.03 20.29 11.56
N ALA A 90 -18.83 19.02 11.27
CA ALA A 90 -19.42 17.92 12.03
C ALA A 90 -18.84 17.88 13.45
N ALA A 91 -17.52 18.06 13.59
CA ALA A 91 -16.87 18.12 14.90
C ALA A 91 -17.40 19.31 15.73
N GLU A 92 -17.48 20.51 15.14
CA GLU A 92 -18.06 21.70 15.80
C GLU A 92 -19.50 21.47 16.29
N ALA A 93 -20.33 20.81 15.45
CA ALA A 93 -21.70 20.49 15.80
C ALA A 93 -21.78 19.49 16.97
N TYR A 94 -20.95 18.43 16.96
CA TYR A 94 -20.89 17.50 18.08
C TYR A 94 -20.32 18.13 19.36
N GLU A 95 -19.29 18.98 19.26
CA GLU A 95 -18.74 19.71 20.41
C GLU A 95 -19.81 20.60 21.03
N LYS A 96 -20.61 21.29 20.21
CA LYS A 96 -21.73 22.09 20.69
C LYS A 96 -22.80 21.24 21.35
N ALA A 97 -23.13 20.08 20.74
CA ALA A 97 -24.05 19.13 21.37
C ALA A 97 -23.57 18.69 22.76
N LEU A 98 -22.27 18.41 22.91
CA LEU A 98 -21.67 17.95 24.16
C LEU A 98 -21.49 19.08 25.22
N GLN A 99 -21.36 20.34 24.78
CA GLN A 99 -21.43 21.49 25.70
C GLN A 99 -22.81 21.61 26.33
N LEU A 100 -23.87 21.33 25.57
CA LEU A 100 -25.26 21.40 26.00
C LEU A 100 -25.72 20.13 26.76
N LEU A 101 -25.23 18.98 26.32
CA LEU A 101 -25.56 17.66 26.85
C LEU A 101 -24.26 16.83 27.04
N PRO A 102 -23.52 17.03 28.15
CA PRO A 102 -22.23 16.39 28.38
C PRO A 102 -22.26 14.85 28.35
N ASP A 103 -23.39 14.25 28.75
CA ASP A 103 -23.56 12.80 28.83
C ASP A 103 -24.13 12.16 27.54
N HIS A 104 -24.22 12.91 26.42
CA HIS A 104 -24.78 12.43 25.19
C HIS A 104 -23.82 11.46 24.48
N LYS A 105 -23.88 10.18 24.83
CA LYS A 105 -22.95 9.13 24.35
C LYS A 105 -22.87 9.06 22.82
N ALA A 106 -23.99 9.14 22.11
CA ALA A 106 -24.00 9.05 20.65
C ALA A 106 -23.25 10.24 20.00
N ALA A 107 -23.43 11.46 20.51
CA ALA A 107 -22.67 12.63 20.04
C ALA A 107 -21.16 12.47 20.31
N ARG A 108 -20.78 11.93 21.46
CA ARG A 108 -19.38 11.69 21.82
C ARG A 108 -18.74 10.62 20.94
N ARG A 109 -19.47 9.55 20.60
CA ARG A 109 -19.02 8.55 19.61
C ARG A 109 -18.88 9.19 18.23
N GLY A 110 -19.88 9.98 17.79
CA GLY A 110 -19.83 10.72 16.54
C GLY A 110 -18.64 11.67 16.45
N LEU A 111 -18.33 12.38 17.55
CA LEU A 111 -17.16 13.24 17.65
C LEU A 111 -15.86 12.43 17.54
N ALA A 112 -15.72 11.32 18.27
CA ALA A 112 -14.54 10.47 18.22
C ALA A 112 -14.27 9.95 16.79
N LEU A 113 -15.30 9.47 16.11
CA LEU A 113 -15.21 9.04 14.71
C LEU A 113 -14.81 10.20 13.78
N THR A 114 -15.42 11.37 13.95
CA THR A 114 -15.14 12.55 13.12
C THR A 114 -13.72 13.08 13.33
N LEU A 115 -13.23 13.07 14.57
CA LEU A 115 -11.85 13.44 14.90
C LEU A 115 -10.84 12.46 14.28
N CYS A 116 -11.20 11.17 14.23
CA CYS A 116 -10.40 10.16 13.54
C CYS A 116 -10.35 10.44 12.01
N ASP A 117 -11.50 10.77 11.38
CA ASP A 117 -11.59 11.15 9.98
C ASP A 117 -10.75 12.42 9.66
N LEU A 118 -10.58 13.33 10.65
CA LEU A 118 -9.73 14.53 10.58
C LEU A 118 -8.24 14.27 10.88
N GLY A 119 -7.86 13.05 11.24
CA GLY A 119 -6.50 12.72 11.68
C GLY A 119 -6.12 13.23 13.08
N ARG A 120 -7.10 13.74 13.86
CA ARG A 120 -6.93 14.23 15.24
C ARG A 120 -7.04 13.08 16.24
N TYR A 121 -6.10 12.12 16.12
CA TYR A 121 -6.21 10.85 16.84
C TYR A 121 -6.12 10.98 18.37
N ASP A 122 -5.32 11.92 18.91
CA ASP A 122 -5.22 12.14 20.36
C ASP A 122 -6.55 12.64 20.95
N ASP A 123 -7.20 13.56 20.25
CA ASP A 123 -8.51 14.07 20.64
C ASP A 123 -9.59 12.98 20.54
N ALA A 124 -9.54 12.17 19.48
CA ALA A 124 -10.46 11.04 19.30
C ALA A 124 -10.32 10.01 20.42
N GLU A 125 -9.08 9.66 20.80
CA GLU A 125 -8.79 8.76 21.91
C GLU A 125 -9.32 9.30 23.24
N ALA A 126 -9.16 10.61 23.49
CA ALA A 126 -9.69 11.25 24.69
C ALA A 126 -11.21 11.08 24.80
N GLN A 127 -11.96 11.25 23.67
CA GLN A 127 -13.41 11.03 23.68
C GLN A 127 -13.77 9.57 23.97
N CYS A 128 -13.03 8.60 23.41
CA CYS A 128 -13.23 7.18 23.72
C CYS A 128 -12.97 6.87 25.19
N ARG A 129 -11.91 7.44 25.79
CA ARG A 129 -11.60 7.26 27.23
C ARG A 129 -12.69 7.82 28.14
N ILE A 130 -13.30 8.95 27.78
CA ILE A 130 -14.44 9.50 28.54
C ILE A 130 -15.63 8.53 28.49
N LEU A 131 -15.95 7.96 27.34
CA LEU A 131 -17.01 6.93 27.22
C LEU A 131 -16.72 5.72 28.11
N LEU A 132 -15.48 5.22 28.05
CA LEU A 132 -15.06 4.03 28.80
C LEU A 132 -14.90 4.28 30.31
N SER A 133 -14.63 5.51 30.75
CA SER A 133 -14.65 5.87 32.17
C SER A 133 -16.05 5.80 32.75
N GLY A 134 -17.06 6.18 31.97
CA GLY A 134 -18.47 6.07 32.37
C GLY A 134 -19.03 4.64 32.23
N ASN A 135 -18.54 3.88 31.29
CA ASN A 135 -18.90 2.47 31.08
C ASN A 135 -17.72 1.66 30.48
N PRO A 136 -16.92 0.99 31.32
CA PRO A 136 -15.78 0.18 30.86
C PRO A 136 -16.17 -1.01 29.96
N ALA A 137 -17.44 -1.39 29.91
CA ALA A 137 -18.01 -2.45 29.09
C ALA A 137 -18.75 -1.92 27.85
N ASP A 138 -18.46 -0.70 27.40
CA ASP A 138 -19.02 -0.15 26.16
C ASP A 138 -18.28 -0.73 24.95
N ALA A 139 -18.87 -1.79 24.35
CA ALA A 139 -18.27 -2.50 23.22
C ALA A 139 -18.08 -1.59 22.00
N GLU A 140 -19.02 -0.66 21.74
CA GLU A 140 -18.95 0.28 20.63
C GLU A 140 -17.81 1.30 20.83
N ALA A 141 -17.68 1.84 22.05
CA ALA A 141 -16.57 2.74 22.39
C ALA A 141 -15.20 2.04 22.27
N LEU A 142 -15.10 0.75 22.65
CA LEU A 142 -13.89 -0.06 22.47
C LEU A 142 -13.59 -0.30 20.98
N ALA A 143 -14.59 -0.55 20.14
CA ALA A 143 -14.39 -0.70 18.69
C ALA A 143 -13.89 0.60 18.04
N ILE A 144 -14.43 1.76 18.45
CA ILE A 144 -13.96 3.08 18.01
C ILE A 144 -12.53 3.33 18.51
N LEU A 145 -12.23 3.03 19.76
CA LEU A 145 -10.86 3.15 20.31
C LEU A 145 -9.87 2.30 19.51
N GLY A 146 -10.23 1.04 19.21
CA GLY A 146 -9.41 0.17 18.37
C GLY A 146 -9.12 0.77 17.00
N MET A 147 -10.11 1.43 16.36
CA MET A 147 -9.93 2.12 15.08
C MET A 147 -8.98 3.32 15.21
N VAL A 148 -9.12 4.14 16.24
CA VAL A 148 -8.23 5.27 16.51
C VAL A 148 -6.79 4.80 16.71
N LEU A 149 -6.58 3.77 17.54
CA LEU A 149 -5.26 3.18 17.82
C LEU A 149 -4.62 2.57 16.57
N ALA A 150 -5.42 1.87 15.73
CA ALA A 150 -4.95 1.31 14.47
C ALA A 150 -4.46 2.38 13.49
N ASN A 151 -5.15 3.53 13.42
CA ASN A 151 -4.74 4.67 12.58
C ASN A 151 -3.50 5.40 13.14
N ARG A 152 -3.25 5.33 14.44
CA ARG A 152 -2.00 5.80 15.08
C ARG A 152 -0.82 4.83 14.89
N GLY A 153 -1.04 3.65 14.33
CA GLY A 153 -0.02 2.60 14.20
C GLY A 153 0.22 1.81 15.50
N GLN A 154 -0.64 1.95 16.51
CA GLN A 154 -0.59 1.21 17.78
C GLN A 154 -1.33 -0.13 17.63
N GLU A 155 -0.80 -1.00 16.78
CA GLU A 155 -1.48 -2.21 16.27
C GLU A 155 -1.85 -3.20 17.37
N GLY A 156 -0.95 -3.42 18.34
CA GLY A 156 -1.20 -4.36 19.46
C GLY A 156 -2.31 -3.90 20.39
N GLU A 157 -2.36 -2.59 20.70
CA GLU A 157 -3.42 -2.00 21.53
C GLU A 157 -4.75 -1.99 20.79
N ALA A 158 -4.74 -1.69 19.47
CA ALA A 158 -5.91 -1.77 18.61
C ALA A 158 -6.51 -3.17 18.58
N GLU A 159 -5.68 -4.20 18.39
CA GLU A 159 -6.10 -5.60 18.42
C GLU A 159 -6.75 -5.96 19.76
N ALA A 160 -6.13 -5.56 20.88
CA ALA A 160 -6.67 -5.83 22.22
C ALA A 160 -8.03 -5.15 22.42
N ALA A 161 -8.20 -3.91 21.97
CA ALA A 161 -9.45 -3.17 22.04
C ALA A 161 -10.57 -3.84 21.23
N TYR A 162 -10.28 -4.26 19.99
CA TYR A 162 -11.26 -4.98 19.16
C TYR A 162 -11.65 -6.33 19.76
N ARG A 163 -10.68 -7.12 20.25
CA ARG A 163 -10.98 -8.40 20.90
C ARG A 163 -11.84 -8.25 22.13
N ARG A 164 -11.58 -7.20 22.92
CA ARG A 164 -12.42 -6.88 24.09
C ARG A 164 -13.82 -6.44 23.67
N ALA A 165 -13.96 -5.64 22.60
CA ALA A 165 -15.27 -5.27 22.03
C ALA A 165 -16.07 -6.51 21.62
N ILE A 166 -15.44 -7.45 20.91
CA ILE A 166 -16.06 -8.72 20.48
C ILE A 166 -16.44 -9.61 21.68
N ALA A 167 -15.62 -9.65 22.73
CA ALA A 167 -15.94 -10.41 23.93
C ALA A 167 -17.19 -9.86 24.66
N LEU A 168 -17.43 -8.56 24.59
CA LEU A 168 -18.60 -7.90 25.16
C LEU A 168 -19.83 -7.96 24.24
N ASP A 169 -19.62 -7.83 22.94
CA ASP A 169 -20.66 -7.99 21.91
C ASP A 169 -20.16 -8.88 20.77
N PRO A 170 -20.38 -10.20 20.85
CA PRO A 170 -19.98 -11.14 19.78
C PRO A 170 -20.72 -10.91 18.45
N THR A 171 -21.77 -10.10 18.42
CA THR A 171 -22.55 -9.78 17.22
C THR A 171 -22.13 -8.46 16.58
N SER A 172 -21.12 -7.78 17.12
CA SER A 172 -20.62 -6.54 16.58
C SER A 172 -19.93 -6.76 15.22
N GLN A 173 -20.67 -6.53 14.15
CA GLN A 173 -20.17 -6.57 12.77
C GLN A 173 -18.94 -5.67 12.60
N VAL A 174 -19.00 -4.45 13.16
CA VAL A 174 -17.93 -3.45 13.05
C VAL A 174 -16.64 -3.92 13.74
N ALA A 175 -16.74 -4.48 14.93
CA ALA A 175 -15.57 -4.96 15.66
C ALA A 175 -14.89 -6.14 14.95
N HIS A 176 -15.67 -7.11 14.45
CA HIS A 176 -15.15 -8.23 13.66
C HIS A 176 -14.51 -7.76 12.36
N HIS A 177 -15.15 -6.82 11.64
CA HIS A 177 -14.62 -6.28 10.39
C HIS A 177 -13.29 -5.56 10.63
N ASN A 178 -13.23 -4.65 11.60
CA ASN A 178 -12.05 -3.85 11.88
C ASN A 178 -10.89 -4.71 12.41
N LEU A 179 -11.18 -5.70 13.26
CA LEU A 179 -10.17 -6.69 13.67
C LEU A 179 -9.63 -7.45 12.47
N GLY A 180 -10.52 -7.97 11.63
CA GLY A 180 -10.14 -8.71 10.43
C GLY A 180 -9.34 -7.86 9.44
N ALA A 181 -9.71 -6.59 9.23
CA ALA A 181 -8.96 -5.66 8.39
C ALA A 181 -7.55 -5.36 8.94
N LEU A 182 -7.44 -5.16 10.26
CA LEU A 182 -6.15 -5.01 10.95
C LEU A 182 -5.28 -6.26 10.78
N LEU A 183 -5.82 -7.44 11.07
CA LEU A 183 -5.11 -8.71 10.95
C LEU A 183 -4.71 -9.02 9.51
N ALA A 184 -5.54 -8.67 8.50
CA ALA A 184 -5.20 -8.82 7.08
C ALA A 184 -4.04 -7.89 6.68
N ARG A 185 -4.00 -6.66 7.21
CA ARG A 185 -2.89 -5.72 7.00
C ARG A 185 -1.60 -6.22 7.65
N LEU A 186 -1.70 -6.88 8.80
CA LEU A 186 -0.58 -7.51 9.51
C LEU A 186 -0.25 -8.93 8.99
N GLU A 187 -0.88 -9.35 7.92
CA GLU A 187 -0.71 -10.67 7.30
C GLU A 187 -0.95 -11.85 8.26
N ARG A 188 -1.85 -11.67 9.24
CA ARG A 188 -2.16 -12.70 10.24
C ARG A 188 -3.21 -13.68 9.71
N ALA A 189 -3.01 -14.96 9.99
CA ALA A 189 -3.90 -16.04 9.51
C ALA A 189 -5.34 -15.92 10.04
N GLU A 190 -5.52 -15.35 11.23
CA GLU A 190 -6.81 -15.17 11.90
C GLU A 190 -7.72 -14.14 11.19
N ALA A 191 -7.17 -13.34 10.26
CA ALA A 191 -7.91 -12.33 9.51
C ALA A 191 -9.15 -12.89 8.81
N MET A 192 -9.01 -14.03 8.15
CA MET A 192 -10.09 -14.68 7.40
C MET A 192 -11.28 -15.00 8.30
N ALA A 193 -11.04 -15.62 9.46
CA ALA A 193 -12.13 -16.00 10.39
C ALA A 193 -12.90 -14.77 10.91
N ALA A 194 -12.21 -13.69 11.23
CA ALA A 194 -12.83 -12.45 11.67
C ALA A 194 -13.67 -11.80 10.57
N LEU A 195 -13.14 -11.69 9.34
CA LEU A 195 -13.84 -11.10 8.20
C LEU A 195 -15.05 -11.93 7.74
N GLU A 196 -14.93 -13.24 7.73
CA GLU A 196 -16.08 -14.12 7.42
C GLU A 196 -17.18 -14.02 8.48
N THR A 197 -16.79 -13.84 9.75
CA THR A 197 -17.77 -13.58 10.80
C THR A 197 -18.46 -12.22 10.58
N ALA A 198 -17.71 -11.17 10.28
CA ALA A 198 -18.28 -9.87 9.92
C ALA A 198 -19.25 -9.98 8.74
N ARG A 199 -18.88 -10.73 7.70
CA ARG A 199 -19.74 -10.96 6.53
C ARG A 199 -21.05 -11.69 6.90
N ARG A 200 -21.00 -12.72 7.74
CA ARG A 200 -22.19 -13.41 8.25
C ARG A 200 -23.11 -12.48 9.07
N LEU A 201 -22.52 -11.49 9.73
CA LEU A 201 -23.22 -10.46 10.48
C LEU A 201 -23.71 -9.28 9.61
N GLY A 202 -23.52 -9.36 8.29
CA GLY A 202 -24.06 -8.40 7.31
C GLY A 202 -23.04 -7.40 6.74
N ALA A 203 -21.74 -7.60 6.95
CA ALA A 203 -20.72 -6.80 6.27
C ALA A 203 -20.62 -7.22 4.79
N ASP A 204 -21.23 -6.48 3.89
CA ASP A 204 -21.30 -6.79 2.45
C ASP A 204 -20.84 -5.65 1.52
N GLY A 205 -20.35 -4.56 2.09
CA GLY A 205 -19.84 -3.38 1.36
C GLY A 205 -18.47 -3.61 0.71
N TYR A 206 -17.98 -2.53 0.06
CA TYR A 206 -16.69 -2.50 -0.61
C TYR A 206 -15.54 -2.94 0.30
N GLU A 207 -15.44 -2.35 1.50
CA GLU A 207 -14.37 -2.62 2.45
C GLU A 207 -14.35 -4.09 2.89
N ALA A 208 -15.53 -4.69 3.07
CA ALA A 208 -15.66 -6.10 3.45
C ALA A 208 -15.15 -7.01 2.32
N ALA A 209 -15.56 -6.76 1.08
CA ALA A 209 -15.10 -7.50 -0.08
C ALA A 209 -13.58 -7.33 -0.30
N TYR A 210 -13.07 -6.09 -0.22
CA TYR A 210 -11.66 -5.80 -0.40
C TYR A 210 -10.78 -6.47 0.67
N ASN A 211 -11.15 -6.39 1.94
CA ASN A 211 -10.39 -6.99 3.03
C ASN A 211 -10.45 -8.52 3.01
N LEU A 212 -11.58 -9.13 2.61
CA LEU A 212 -11.65 -10.57 2.34
C LEU A 212 -10.71 -10.99 1.21
N GLY A 213 -10.64 -10.19 0.13
CA GLY A 213 -9.69 -10.39 -0.96
C GLY A 213 -8.24 -10.38 -0.47
N ARG A 214 -7.88 -9.41 0.36
CA ARG A 214 -6.54 -9.34 0.98
C ARG A 214 -6.24 -10.53 1.88
N ALA A 215 -7.18 -10.91 2.75
CA ALA A 215 -7.01 -12.08 3.60
C ALA A 215 -6.87 -13.38 2.80
N SER A 216 -7.62 -13.52 1.69
CA SER A 216 -7.49 -14.65 0.75
C SER A 216 -6.12 -14.66 0.08
N LEU A 217 -5.61 -13.48 -0.36
CA LEU A 217 -4.29 -13.35 -0.94
C LEU A 217 -3.19 -13.73 0.07
N ASN A 218 -3.31 -13.28 1.32
CA ASN A 218 -2.40 -13.65 2.41
C ASN A 218 -2.45 -15.15 2.73
N ALA A 219 -3.61 -15.79 2.55
CA ALA A 219 -3.77 -17.24 2.66
C ALA A 219 -3.29 -18.01 1.41
N ASN A 220 -2.75 -17.29 0.42
CA ASN A 220 -2.32 -17.85 -0.87
C ASN A 220 -3.45 -18.49 -1.69
N ASP A 221 -4.71 -18.08 -1.46
CA ASP A 221 -5.88 -18.48 -2.23
C ASP A 221 -6.23 -17.42 -3.26
N LEU A 222 -5.57 -17.51 -4.44
CA LEU A 222 -5.81 -16.56 -5.54
C LEU A 222 -7.22 -16.66 -6.11
N GLY A 223 -7.89 -17.80 -6.00
CA GLY A 223 -9.26 -17.97 -6.49
C GLY A 223 -10.26 -17.17 -5.65
N ALA A 224 -10.21 -17.34 -4.34
CA ALA A 224 -11.01 -16.56 -3.40
C ALA A 224 -10.63 -15.07 -3.44
N ALA A 225 -9.33 -14.75 -3.57
CA ALA A 225 -8.86 -13.37 -3.71
C ALA A 225 -9.46 -12.69 -4.95
N GLU A 226 -9.41 -13.33 -6.13
CA GLU A 226 -10.02 -12.80 -7.35
C GLU A 226 -11.52 -12.56 -7.18
N THR A 227 -12.25 -13.53 -6.61
CA THR A 227 -13.70 -13.41 -6.39
C THR A 227 -14.04 -12.21 -5.52
N ASN A 228 -13.34 -12.05 -4.40
CA ASN A 228 -13.59 -10.96 -3.46
C ASN A 228 -13.17 -9.59 -4.03
N PHE A 229 -12.02 -9.48 -4.71
CA PHE A 229 -11.62 -8.24 -5.37
C PHE A 229 -12.53 -7.88 -6.56
N ALA A 230 -13.03 -8.88 -7.31
CA ALA A 230 -14.02 -8.64 -8.35
C ALA A 230 -15.31 -8.04 -7.76
N ARG A 231 -15.76 -8.56 -6.62
CA ARG A 231 -16.90 -7.99 -5.89
C ARG A 231 -16.62 -6.55 -5.42
N ALA A 232 -15.44 -6.25 -4.92
CA ALA A 232 -15.07 -4.89 -4.55
C ALA A 232 -15.09 -3.94 -5.76
N VAL A 233 -14.60 -4.38 -6.93
CA VAL A 233 -14.64 -3.63 -8.18
C VAL A 233 -16.09 -3.42 -8.68
N GLU A 234 -16.97 -4.41 -8.55
CA GLU A 234 -18.39 -4.24 -8.87
C GLU A 234 -19.05 -3.16 -8.02
N LEU A 235 -18.73 -3.12 -6.72
CA LEU A 235 -19.28 -2.14 -5.79
C LEU A 235 -18.70 -0.73 -6.02
N GLN A 236 -17.43 -0.63 -6.39
CA GLN A 236 -16.73 0.64 -6.68
C GLN A 236 -15.88 0.54 -7.96
N PRO A 237 -16.46 0.62 -9.16
CA PRO A 237 -15.73 0.43 -10.43
C PRO A 237 -14.62 1.47 -10.68
N GLY A 238 -14.73 2.65 -10.08
CA GLY A 238 -13.74 3.73 -10.17
C GLY A 238 -12.58 3.64 -9.16
N ASN A 239 -12.61 2.66 -8.24
CA ASN A 239 -11.58 2.53 -7.23
C ASN A 239 -10.28 1.97 -7.82
N LEU A 240 -9.23 2.79 -7.82
CA LEU A 240 -7.94 2.47 -8.44
C LEU A 240 -7.24 1.28 -7.77
N GLU A 241 -7.31 1.21 -6.44
CA GLU A 241 -6.65 0.17 -5.67
C GLU A 241 -7.29 -1.21 -5.93
N ALA A 242 -8.61 -1.28 -5.90
CA ALA A 242 -9.34 -2.52 -6.20
C ALA A 242 -9.11 -2.98 -7.65
N GLN A 243 -9.15 -2.06 -8.61
CA GLN A 243 -8.87 -2.35 -10.02
C GLN A 243 -7.43 -2.87 -10.21
N SER A 244 -6.45 -2.19 -9.61
CA SER A 244 -5.05 -2.61 -9.66
C SER A 244 -4.84 -3.99 -9.06
N THR A 245 -5.38 -4.23 -7.87
CA THR A 245 -5.20 -5.49 -7.15
C THR A 245 -5.89 -6.65 -7.87
N LEU A 246 -7.10 -6.46 -8.39
CA LEU A 246 -7.80 -7.46 -9.19
C LEU A 246 -7.00 -7.84 -10.44
N ALA A 247 -6.49 -6.84 -11.16
CA ALA A 247 -5.68 -7.09 -12.37
C ALA A 247 -4.40 -7.87 -12.04
N LYS A 248 -3.69 -7.49 -10.96
CA LYS A 248 -2.48 -8.20 -10.51
C LYS A 248 -2.78 -9.66 -10.13
N VAL A 249 -3.85 -9.92 -9.38
CA VAL A 249 -4.25 -11.29 -9.00
C VAL A 249 -4.58 -12.12 -10.24
N ARG A 250 -5.32 -11.57 -11.21
CA ARG A 250 -5.62 -12.25 -12.48
C ARG A 250 -4.36 -12.55 -13.29
N PHE A 251 -3.44 -11.61 -13.37
CA PHE A 251 -2.16 -11.83 -14.04
C PHE A 251 -1.36 -12.97 -13.37
N MET A 252 -1.26 -12.98 -12.04
CA MET A 252 -0.60 -14.05 -11.28
C MET A 252 -1.23 -15.43 -11.51
N ARG A 253 -2.53 -15.47 -11.82
CA ARG A 253 -3.25 -16.70 -12.22
C ARG A 253 -3.08 -17.08 -13.69
N GLY A 254 -2.37 -16.28 -14.48
CA GLY A 254 -2.16 -16.53 -15.91
C GLY A 254 -3.33 -16.13 -16.80
N ASP A 255 -4.23 -15.27 -16.34
CA ASP A 255 -5.34 -14.77 -17.18
C ASP A 255 -4.82 -13.76 -18.22
N PRO A 256 -4.87 -14.07 -19.54
CA PRO A 256 -4.41 -13.16 -20.57
C PRO A 256 -5.27 -11.88 -20.68
N LYS A 257 -6.48 -11.89 -20.11
CA LYS A 257 -7.38 -10.71 -20.05
C LYS A 257 -7.41 -10.12 -18.65
N PHE A 258 -6.27 -10.14 -17.96
CA PHE A 258 -6.15 -9.75 -16.55
C PHE A 258 -6.71 -8.34 -16.26
N ALA A 259 -6.53 -7.38 -17.16
CA ALA A 259 -6.96 -5.98 -17.00
C ALA A 259 -8.37 -5.67 -17.51
N ARG A 260 -9.19 -6.70 -17.90
CA ARG A 260 -10.51 -6.48 -18.53
C ARG A 260 -11.48 -5.61 -17.74
N ALA A 261 -11.49 -5.72 -16.41
CA ALA A 261 -12.37 -4.90 -15.56
C ALA A 261 -11.97 -3.42 -15.60
N LEU A 262 -10.67 -3.15 -15.50
CA LEU A 262 -10.11 -1.81 -15.59
C LEU A 262 -10.33 -1.22 -17.00
N ALA A 263 -10.13 -2.00 -18.07
CA ALA A 263 -10.39 -1.58 -19.45
C ALA A 263 -11.86 -1.19 -19.65
N SER A 264 -12.81 -1.92 -19.05
CA SER A 264 -14.22 -1.57 -19.06
C SER A 264 -14.49 -0.26 -18.30
N ALA A 265 -13.90 -0.08 -17.12
CA ALA A 265 -14.02 1.16 -16.36
C ALA A 265 -13.43 2.37 -17.12
N CYS A 266 -12.29 2.19 -17.79
CA CYS A 266 -11.67 3.19 -18.67
C CYS A 266 -12.57 3.54 -19.86
N SER A 267 -13.23 2.55 -20.46
CA SER A 267 -14.13 2.76 -21.59
C SER A 267 -15.40 3.53 -21.19
N ALA A 268 -15.91 3.28 -19.99
CA ALA A 268 -17.04 4.01 -19.41
C ALA A 268 -16.66 5.45 -18.99
N ASN A 269 -15.41 5.67 -18.61
CA ASN A 269 -14.89 6.94 -18.10
C ASN A 269 -13.62 7.36 -18.86
N ARG A 270 -13.75 7.58 -20.16
CA ARG A 270 -12.60 7.88 -21.05
C ARG A 270 -11.76 9.08 -20.62
N ASP A 271 -12.36 9.98 -19.86
CA ASP A 271 -11.74 11.22 -19.41
C ASP A 271 -11.13 11.13 -18.00
N HIS A 272 -11.22 10.00 -17.36
CA HIS A 272 -10.67 9.79 -16.03
C HIS A 272 -9.18 9.43 -16.10
N VAL A 273 -8.32 10.46 -16.09
CA VAL A 273 -6.86 10.36 -16.29
C VAL A 273 -6.22 9.26 -15.45
N ARG A 274 -6.57 9.17 -14.15
CA ARG A 274 -5.95 8.19 -13.24
C ARG A 274 -6.26 6.72 -13.59
N LEU A 275 -7.49 6.43 -14.05
CA LEU A 275 -7.85 5.09 -14.53
C LEU A 275 -7.09 4.73 -15.80
N GLN A 276 -6.99 5.68 -16.75
CA GLN A 276 -6.26 5.48 -18.00
C GLN A 276 -4.76 5.25 -17.73
N LEU A 277 -4.15 6.04 -16.83
CA LEU A 277 -2.76 5.85 -16.41
C LEU A 277 -2.55 4.47 -15.78
N LEU A 278 -3.42 4.08 -14.85
CA LEU A 278 -3.33 2.76 -14.20
C LEU A 278 -3.39 1.62 -15.23
N LEU A 279 -4.29 1.72 -16.22
CA LEU A 279 -4.39 0.71 -17.28
C LEU A 279 -3.10 0.67 -18.11
N ALA A 280 -2.58 1.83 -18.52
CA ALA A 280 -1.34 1.92 -19.28
C ALA A 280 -0.15 1.33 -18.50
N GLU A 281 -0.02 1.64 -17.22
CA GLU A 281 1.05 1.10 -16.35
C GLU A 281 0.96 -0.43 -16.22
N LEU A 282 -0.23 -0.99 -16.05
CA LEU A 282 -0.40 -2.44 -15.94
C LEU A 282 -0.11 -3.16 -17.26
N LEU A 283 -0.54 -2.60 -18.40
CA LEU A 283 -0.21 -3.10 -19.72
C LEU A 283 1.30 -3.05 -19.98
N TRP A 284 1.93 -1.92 -19.68
CA TRP A 284 3.38 -1.75 -19.80
C TRP A 284 4.14 -2.80 -18.98
N ARG A 285 3.79 -2.97 -17.69
CA ARG A 285 4.42 -3.98 -16.81
C ARG A 285 4.21 -5.43 -17.29
N ALA A 286 3.10 -5.68 -17.98
CA ALA A 286 2.83 -6.96 -18.63
C ALA A 286 3.57 -7.16 -19.97
N GLY A 287 4.28 -6.13 -20.47
CA GLY A 287 5.00 -6.16 -21.75
C GLY A 287 4.16 -5.71 -22.96
N GLU A 288 2.91 -5.28 -22.75
CA GLU A 288 2.01 -4.80 -23.81
C GLU A 288 2.27 -3.32 -24.14
N LEU A 289 3.52 -3.01 -24.59
CA LEU A 289 3.99 -1.63 -24.79
C LEU A 289 3.13 -0.84 -25.77
N THR A 290 2.79 -1.44 -26.93
CA THR A 290 2.01 -0.77 -27.98
C THR A 290 0.61 -0.38 -27.50
N GLY A 291 -0.04 -1.25 -26.73
CA GLY A 291 -1.36 -0.96 -26.14
C GLY A 291 -1.31 0.21 -25.16
N ALA A 292 -0.30 0.20 -24.28
CA ALA A 292 -0.07 1.25 -23.30
C ALA A 292 0.24 2.61 -23.99
N GLU A 293 1.14 2.62 -24.97
CA GLU A 293 1.51 3.80 -25.75
C GLU A 293 0.29 4.42 -26.46
N THR A 294 -0.47 3.59 -27.18
CA THR A 294 -1.67 4.03 -27.90
C THR A 294 -2.68 4.72 -26.98
N LEU A 295 -2.90 4.12 -25.81
CA LEU A 295 -3.82 4.65 -24.79
C LEU A 295 -3.40 6.04 -24.30
N LEU A 296 -2.10 6.23 -24.01
CA LEU A 296 -1.59 7.50 -23.48
C LEU A 296 -1.55 8.59 -24.56
N HIS A 297 -1.20 8.28 -25.80
CA HIS A 297 -1.29 9.23 -26.91
C HIS A 297 -2.74 9.68 -27.17
N ASP A 298 -3.71 8.76 -27.09
CA ASP A 298 -5.12 9.12 -27.20
C ASP A 298 -5.57 10.02 -26.05
N LEU A 299 -5.12 9.76 -24.84
CA LEU A 299 -5.41 10.59 -23.68
C LEU A 299 -4.84 12.00 -23.81
N LEU A 300 -3.58 12.14 -24.26
CA LEU A 300 -2.95 13.45 -24.51
C LEU A 300 -3.67 14.24 -25.60
N ARG A 301 -4.11 13.59 -26.70
CA ARG A 301 -4.89 14.26 -27.76
C ARG A 301 -6.23 14.79 -27.24
N ARG A 302 -6.91 14.08 -26.36
CA ARG A 302 -8.24 14.47 -25.83
C ARG A 302 -8.18 15.49 -24.71
N LYS A 303 -7.18 15.38 -23.82
CA LYS A 303 -7.10 16.18 -22.59
C LYS A 303 -6.02 17.26 -22.61
N GLY A 304 -5.14 17.23 -23.61
CA GLY A 304 -3.97 18.10 -23.65
C GLY A 304 -2.81 17.59 -22.75
N PRO A 305 -1.77 18.39 -22.61
CA PRO A 305 -0.58 18.04 -21.85
C PRO A 305 -0.89 17.71 -20.38
N ASN A 306 -0.33 16.59 -19.90
CA ASN A 306 -0.43 16.18 -18.50
C ASN A 306 0.90 15.56 -18.06
N PRO A 307 1.58 16.10 -17.03
CA PRO A 307 2.92 15.65 -16.65
C PRO A 307 3.01 14.18 -16.28
N GLY A 308 1.99 13.64 -15.61
CA GLY A 308 1.95 12.21 -15.26
C GLY A 308 1.83 11.32 -16.49
N VAL A 309 0.96 11.70 -17.44
CA VAL A 309 0.78 10.96 -18.71
C VAL A 309 2.04 11.03 -19.56
N GLN A 310 2.67 12.19 -19.68
CA GLN A 310 3.91 12.37 -20.42
C GLN A 310 5.06 11.60 -19.81
N SER A 311 5.20 11.62 -18.47
CA SER A 311 6.24 10.86 -17.77
C SER A 311 6.07 9.34 -17.96
N THR A 312 4.84 8.81 -17.86
CA THR A 312 4.58 7.40 -18.08
C THR A 312 4.83 7.01 -19.56
N LEU A 313 4.39 7.85 -20.50
CA LEU A 313 4.64 7.64 -21.92
C LEU A 313 6.14 7.62 -22.24
N ALA A 314 6.91 8.55 -21.66
CA ALA A 314 8.36 8.59 -21.81
C ALA A 314 9.04 7.30 -21.32
N ALA A 315 8.60 6.75 -20.17
CA ALA A 315 9.13 5.49 -19.67
C ALA A 315 8.81 4.29 -20.60
N ILE A 316 7.58 4.27 -21.17
CA ILE A 316 7.17 3.24 -22.13
C ILE A 316 8.00 3.33 -23.44
N LEU A 317 8.22 4.55 -23.93
CA LEU A 317 9.02 4.79 -25.14
C LEU A 317 10.49 4.39 -24.93
N LEU A 318 11.04 4.63 -23.74
CA LEU A 318 12.39 4.17 -23.39
C LEU A 318 12.47 2.63 -23.44
N ASP A 319 11.52 1.94 -22.82
CA ASP A 319 11.47 0.46 -22.83
C ASP A 319 11.16 -0.11 -24.24
N ALA A 320 10.53 0.69 -25.11
CA ALA A 320 10.36 0.39 -26.54
C ALA A 320 11.62 0.67 -27.40
N GLY A 321 12.74 1.10 -26.80
CA GLY A 321 13.98 1.42 -27.50
C GLY A 321 13.97 2.72 -28.29
N ARG A 322 13.14 3.69 -27.90
CA ARG A 322 12.95 5.01 -28.54
C ARG A 322 13.33 6.15 -27.58
N PRO A 323 14.58 6.24 -27.12
CA PRO A 323 14.99 7.17 -26.08
C PRO A 323 14.92 8.65 -26.50
N GLU A 324 15.05 8.99 -27.81
CA GLU A 324 14.95 10.36 -28.32
C GLU A 324 13.53 10.91 -28.20
N GLU A 325 12.54 10.09 -28.53
CA GLU A 325 11.14 10.46 -28.37
C GLU A 325 10.75 10.52 -26.89
N ALA A 326 11.27 9.57 -26.09
CA ALA A 326 11.07 9.56 -24.64
C ALA A 326 11.55 10.84 -23.98
N GLU A 327 12.72 11.38 -24.40
CA GLU A 327 13.28 12.61 -23.82
C GLU A 327 12.37 13.81 -24.01
N THR A 328 11.76 13.96 -25.19
CA THR A 328 10.83 15.07 -25.45
C THR A 328 9.69 15.09 -24.42
N HIS A 329 9.04 13.95 -24.20
CA HIS A 329 7.95 13.85 -23.22
C HIS A 329 8.44 13.99 -21.77
N ALA A 330 9.64 13.48 -21.46
CA ALA A 330 10.22 13.59 -20.12
C ALA A 330 10.58 15.04 -19.76
N LEU A 331 11.14 15.81 -20.70
CA LEU A 331 11.45 17.23 -20.53
C LEU A 331 10.18 18.06 -20.30
N GLU A 332 9.14 17.83 -21.11
CA GLU A 332 7.84 18.50 -20.93
C GLU A 332 7.23 18.20 -19.54
N ALA A 333 7.30 16.93 -19.11
CA ALA A 333 6.80 16.51 -17.80
C ALA A 333 7.60 17.17 -16.67
N ALA A 334 8.93 17.18 -16.75
CA ALA A 334 9.81 17.75 -15.75
C ALA A 334 9.69 19.29 -15.68
N ALA A 335 9.50 19.97 -16.82
CA ALA A 335 9.25 21.41 -16.85
C ALA A 335 7.94 21.78 -16.13
N ALA A 336 6.91 20.95 -16.26
CA ALA A 336 5.62 21.15 -15.59
C ALA A 336 5.62 20.73 -14.10
N ARG A 337 6.49 19.79 -13.70
CA ARG A 337 6.62 19.29 -12.32
C ARG A 337 8.10 19.11 -11.92
N PRO A 338 8.86 20.21 -11.77
CA PRO A 338 10.29 20.14 -11.49
C PRO A 338 10.65 19.51 -10.13
N ASP A 339 9.71 19.50 -9.20
CA ASP A 339 9.84 18.88 -7.88
C ASP A 339 9.25 17.46 -7.80
N GLY A 340 8.67 16.97 -8.89
CA GLY A 340 8.08 15.62 -8.94
C GLY A 340 9.15 14.55 -8.98
N HIS A 341 9.34 13.84 -7.87
CA HIS A 341 10.38 12.79 -7.75
C HIS A 341 10.32 11.77 -8.89
N ASP A 342 9.13 11.24 -9.16
CA ASP A 342 8.84 10.26 -10.22
C ASP A 342 9.18 10.78 -11.63
N VAL A 343 8.80 12.02 -11.90
CA VAL A 343 9.00 12.68 -13.19
C VAL A 343 10.50 12.96 -13.44
N VAL A 344 11.18 13.52 -12.44
CA VAL A 344 12.63 13.83 -12.54
C VAL A 344 13.45 12.55 -12.63
N LEU A 345 13.05 11.49 -11.91
CA LEU A 345 13.72 10.19 -11.98
C LEU A 345 13.62 9.58 -13.39
N ASN A 346 12.47 9.67 -14.02
CA ASN A 346 12.29 9.21 -15.40
C ASN A 346 13.13 10.02 -16.39
N LEU A 347 13.17 11.35 -16.25
CA LEU A 347 14.02 12.21 -17.10
C LEU A 347 15.50 11.82 -16.97
N VAL A 348 16.00 11.70 -15.72
CA VAL A 348 17.40 11.28 -15.46
C VAL A 348 17.69 9.90 -16.07
N THR A 349 16.75 8.95 -15.94
CA THR A 349 16.88 7.62 -16.54
C THR A 349 17.06 7.69 -18.06
N ILE A 350 16.26 8.52 -18.73
CA ILE A 350 16.28 8.69 -20.18
C ILE A 350 17.57 9.40 -20.65
N LEU A 351 17.97 10.47 -19.95
CA LEU A 351 19.22 11.17 -20.25
C LEU A 351 20.42 10.22 -20.16
N LEU A 352 20.49 9.39 -19.13
CA LEU A 352 21.56 8.39 -18.97
C LEU A 352 21.49 7.28 -20.01
N ALA A 353 20.30 6.85 -20.41
CA ALA A 353 20.14 5.88 -21.50
C ALA A 353 20.66 6.45 -22.85
N ARG A 354 20.58 7.76 -23.06
CA ARG A 354 21.14 8.48 -24.19
C ARG A 354 22.63 8.82 -24.06
N GLY A 355 23.25 8.50 -22.93
CA GLY A 355 24.65 8.87 -22.64
C GLY A 355 24.85 10.32 -22.24
N ALA A 356 23.80 11.08 -21.97
CA ALA A 356 23.82 12.50 -21.57
C ALA A 356 24.02 12.66 -20.04
N ALA A 357 25.09 12.10 -19.50
CA ALA A 357 25.36 12.07 -18.05
C ALA A 357 25.59 13.48 -17.46
N GLU A 358 26.24 14.38 -18.20
CA GLU A 358 26.43 15.77 -17.79
C GLU A 358 25.09 16.51 -17.64
N ASP A 359 24.13 16.25 -18.52
CA ASP A 359 22.81 16.87 -18.45
C ASP A 359 21.96 16.28 -17.31
N ALA A 360 22.17 15.02 -16.97
CA ALA A 360 21.49 14.35 -15.86
C ALA A 360 21.98 14.82 -14.48
N ARG A 361 23.26 15.16 -14.37
CA ARG A 361 23.95 15.47 -13.12
C ARG A 361 23.29 16.58 -12.28
N PRO A 362 22.92 17.75 -12.82
CA PRO A 362 22.31 18.82 -12.03
C PRO A 362 20.99 18.43 -11.35
N PHE A 363 20.20 17.58 -12.00
CA PHE A 363 18.95 17.06 -11.43
C PHE A 363 19.23 16.16 -10.23
N ILE A 364 20.19 15.25 -10.34
CA ILE A 364 20.58 14.33 -9.26
C ILE A 364 21.12 15.11 -8.06
N GLU A 365 22.02 16.06 -8.29
CA GLU A 365 22.58 16.92 -7.24
C GLU A 365 21.50 17.73 -6.52
N ALA A 366 20.52 18.26 -7.25
CA ALA A 366 19.41 19.00 -6.66
C ALA A 366 18.54 18.10 -5.75
N GLN A 367 18.31 16.87 -6.15
CA GLN A 367 17.52 15.91 -5.37
C GLN A 367 18.30 15.39 -4.14
N LEU A 368 19.59 15.13 -4.27
CA LEU A 368 20.44 14.72 -3.15
C LEU A 368 20.60 15.82 -2.09
N ARG A 369 20.60 17.10 -2.48
CA ARG A 369 20.54 18.22 -1.51
C ARG A 369 19.27 18.20 -0.66
N ARG A 370 18.14 17.74 -1.23
CA ARG A 370 16.84 17.62 -0.51
C ARG A 370 16.73 16.33 0.30
N SER A 371 17.27 15.25 -0.23
CA SER A 371 17.16 13.91 0.32
C SER A 371 18.50 13.16 0.20
N PRO A 372 19.49 13.47 1.05
CA PRO A 372 20.87 12.95 0.91
C PRO A 372 20.98 11.44 1.13
N ASP A 373 19.99 10.81 1.77
CA ASP A 373 19.97 9.37 2.04
C ASP A 373 19.09 8.58 1.06
N SER A 374 18.56 9.23 0.01
CA SER A 374 17.71 8.57 -0.99
C SER A 374 18.51 7.54 -1.79
N GLN A 375 18.21 6.27 -1.61
CA GLN A 375 18.89 5.17 -2.31
C GLN A 375 18.76 5.30 -3.84
N ALA A 376 17.62 5.79 -4.32
CA ALA A 376 17.41 6.04 -5.74
C ALA A 376 18.42 7.07 -6.27
N TRP A 377 18.52 8.24 -5.64
CA TRP A 377 19.41 9.28 -6.12
C TRP A 377 20.90 8.92 -5.95
N ILE A 378 21.25 8.15 -4.92
CA ILE A 378 22.60 7.60 -4.75
C ILE A 378 22.94 6.61 -5.87
N ALA A 379 21.99 5.74 -6.28
CA ALA A 379 22.17 4.82 -7.40
C ALA A 379 22.46 5.57 -8.72
N TYR A 380 21.73 6.66 -8.96
CA TYR A 380 21.93 7.50 -10.15
C TYR A 380 23.19 8.36 -10.06
N GLU A 381 23.56 8.88 -8.87
CA GLU A 381 24.86 9.53 -8.61
C GLU A 381 26.02 8.59 -8.99
N ALA A 382 25.97 7.36 -8.51
CA ALA A 382 26.97 6.35 -8.83
C ALA A 382 27.03 6.08 -10.35
N THR A 383 25.88 6.04 -11.03
CA THR A 383 25.85 5.83 -12.48
C THR A 383 26.49 7.00 -13.24
N VAL A 384 26.14 8.24 -12.91
CA VAL A 384 26.75 9.44 -13.50
C VAL A 384 28.24 9.47 -13.23
N ALA A 385 28.66 9.21 -11.98
CA ALA A 385 30.07 9.19 -11.60
C ALA A 385 30.87 8.14 -12.38
N ARG A 386 30.26 6.97 -12.66
CA ARG A 386 30.87 5.93 -13.51
C ARG A 386 31.04 6.39 -14.95
N VAL A 387 29.98 6.95 -15.55
CA VAL A 387 30.03 7.43 -16.95
C VAL A 387 31.06 8.52 -17.14
N LEU A 388 31.17 9.44 -16.17
CA LEU A 388 32.07 10.58 -16.21
C LEU A 388 33.48 10.28 -15.67
N GLY A 389 33.73 9.06 -15.18
CA GLY A 389 35.03 8.65 -14.65
C GLY A 389 35.42 9.36 -13.33
N LEU A 390 34.47 9.76 -12.52
CA LEU A 390 34.71 10.47 -11.24
C LEU A 390 35.07 9.47 -10.13
N ASP A 391 35.98 9.90 -9.22
CA ASP A 391 36.40 9.09 -8.08
C ASP A 391 35.24 8.71 -7.16
N ARG A 392 34.17 9.53 -7.13
CA ARG A 392 32.94 9.26 -6.38
C ARG A 392 32.32 7.91 -6.69
N TYR A 393 32.49 7.38 -7.91
CA TYR A 393 32.03 6.04 -8.26
C TYR A 393 32.72 4.97 -7.41
N ARG A 394 34.02 5.04 -7.25
CA ARG A 394 34.79 4.08 -6.45
C ARG A 394 34.44 4.13 -4.96
N GLU A 395 34.12 5.33 -4.47
CA GLU A 395 33.63 5.48 -3.10
C GLU A 395 32.29 4.78 -2.90
N LEU A 396 31.32 5.00 -3.81
CA LEU A 396 29.98 4.44 -3.72
C LEU A 396 29.90 2.95 -4.10
N CYS A 397 30.72 2.48 -5.02
CA CYS A 397 30.66 1.14 -5.60
C CYS A 397 31.97 0.34 -5.43
N ASP A 398 32.57 0.39 -4.25
CA ASP A 398 33.65 -0.54 -3.89
C ASP A 398 33.07 -1.94 -3.66
N TYR A 399 32.92 -2.71 -4.76
CA TYR A 399 32.32 -4.03 -4.71
C TYR A 399 33.11 -5.04 -3.87
N GLU A 400 34.40 -4.88 -3.69
CA GLU A 400 35.22 -5.79 -2.88
C GLU A 400 34.96 -5.60 -1.38
N GLN A 401 34.69 -4.37 -0.96
CA GLN A 401 34.40 -4.06 0.43
C GLN A 401 32.91 -4.12 0.77
N LEU A 402 32.05 -3.67 -0.16
CA LEU A 402 30.63 -3.46 0.10
C LEU A 402 29.73 -4.63 -0.30
N VAL A 403 30.18 -5.53 -1.19
CA VAL A 403 29.45 -6.77 -1.51
C VAL A 403 30.09 -7.93 -0.73
N ARG A 404 29.48 -8.27 0.40
CA ARG A 404 30.03 -9.28 1.31
C ARG A 404 29.32 -10.61 1.14
N VAL A 405 30.11 -11.67 1.13
CA VAL A 405 29.65 -13.05 0.95
C VAL A 405 29.93 -13.84 2.23
N PHE A 406 28.89 -14.51 2.71
CA PHE A 406 28.95 -15.37 3.90
C PHE A 406 28.43 -16.76 3.54
N ASP A 407 29.23 -17.79 3.72
CA ASP A 407 28.78 -19.17 3.65
C ASP A 407 28.34 -19.59 5.06
N LEU A 408 27.02 -19.77 5.26
CA LEU A 408 26.43 -19.98 6.58
C LEU A 408 26.62 -21.40 7.07
N GLU A 409 26.79 -21.54 8.37
CA GLU A 409 26.72 -22.84 9.05
C GLU A 409 25.25 -23.26 9.27
N ALA A 410 25.03 -24.57 9.39
CA ALA A 410 23.70 -25.09 9.67
C ALA A 410 23.14 -24.53 11.00
N PRO A 411 21.89 -24.09 11.03
CA PRO A 411 21.24 -23.68 12.28
C PRO A 411 21.26 -24.81 13.34
N PRO A 412 21.21 -24.47 14.63
CA PRO A 412 21.14 -25.48 15.69
C PRO A 412 20.00 -26.48 15.50
N GLY A 413 20.31 -27.77 15.71
CA GLY A 413 19.34 -28.85 15.51
C GLY A 413 19.42 -29.55 14.15
N TRP A 414 20.28 -29.08 13.25
CA TRP A 414 20.50 -29.67 11.91
C TRP A 414 21.93 -30.22 11.80
N SER A 415 22.08 -31.38 11.14
CA SER A 415 23.38 -32.02 11.01
C SER A 415 24.28 -31.39 9.95
N SER A 416 23.66 -30.73 8.95
CA SER A 416 24.36 -30.07 7.86
C SER A 416 23.49 -28.97 7.21
N MET A 417 24.15 -28.03 6.53
CA MET A 417 23.45 -27.03 5.72
C MET A 417 22.65 -27.66 4.57
N ALA A 418 23.11 -28.79 4.02
CA ALA A 418 22.39 -29.49 2.96
C ALA A 418 21.05 -30.04 3.47
N GLU A 419 21.04 -30.67 4.64
CA GLU A 419 19.82 -31.16 5.29
C GLU A 419 18.85 -30.00 5.62
N PHE A 420 19.39 -28.93 6.19
CA PHE A 420 18.59 -27.75 6.52
C PHE A 420 17.96 -27.13 5.26
N ASN A 421 18.75 -26.90 4.20
CA ASN A 421 18.24 -26.31 2.97
C ASN A 421 17.21 -27.21 2.25
N ALA A 422 17.35 -28.52 2.33
CA ALA A 422 16.35 -29.45 1.79
C ALA A 422 14.98 -29.28 2.50
N ALA A 423 15.00 -29.18 3.84
CA ALA A 423 13.78 -28.93 4.60
C ALA A 423 13.21 -27.52 4.33
N LEU A 424 14.07 -26.51 4.24
CA LEU A 424 13.67 -25.14 3.93
C LEU A 424 13.05 -25.05 2.53
N ALA A 425 13.62 -25.71 1.53
CA ALA A 425 13.10 -25.77 0.16
C ALA A 425 11.70 -26.42 0.12
N ALA A 426 11.51 -27.53 0.85
CA ALA A 426 10.21 -28.17 0.98
C ALA A 426 9.16 -27.22 1.57
N THR A 427 9.51 -26.55 2.69
CA THR A 427 8.65 -25.53 3.31
C THR A 427 8.31 -24.38 2.34
N LEU A 428 9.29 -23.85 1.63
CA LEU A 428 9.09 -22.75 0.69
C LEU A 428 8.29 -23.17 -0.54
N SER A 429 8.41 -24.41 -1.01
CA SER A 429 7.66 -24.90 -2.17
C SER A 429 6.16 -24.73 -2.00
N ASP A 430 5.64 -24.92 -0.80
CA ASP A 430 4.22 -24.72 -0.49
C ASP A 430 3.78 -23.24 -0.54
N ARG A 431 4.73 -22.31 -0.56
CA ARG A 431 4.47 -20.87 -0.65
C ARG A 431 4.50 -20.37 -2.10
N HIS A 432 5.02 -21.16 -3.05
CA HIS A 432 5.15 -20.82 -4.48
C HIS A 432 4.05 -21.47 -5.33
N ARG A 433 2.78 -21.03 -5.17
CA ARG A 433 1.60 -21.61 -5.86
C ARG A 433 1.08 -20.77 -7.03
N PHE A 434 1.89 -19.87 -7.57
CA PHE A 434 1.47 -18.96 -8.64
C PHE A 434 1.88 -19.47 -10.02
N SER A 435 1.13 -19.06 -11.05
CA SER A 435 1.45 -19.37 -12.45
C SER A 435 2.43 -18.34 -13.03
N ASN A 436 2.30 -17.07 -12.67
CA ASN A 436 3.15 -15.97 -13.12
C ASN A 436 3.70 -15.18 -11.94
N GLN A 437 4.75 -14.39 -12.22
CA GLN A 437 5.30 -13.43 -11.27
C GLN A 437 4.30 -12.30 -10.96
N PRO A 438 4.41 -11.63 -9.80
CA PRO A 438 3.68 -10.38 -9.56
C PRO A 438 4.11 -9.28 -10.57
N LEU A 439 3.14 -8.51 -11.10
CA LEU A 439 3.38 -7.50 -12.14
C LEU A 439 4.32 -6.37 -11.71
N ASP A 440 4.38 -6.08 -10.43
CA ASP A 440 5.17 -4.98 -9.85
C ASP A 440 6.56 -5.41 -9.36
N GLN A 441 6.94 -6.67 -9.61
CA GLN A 441 8.23 -7.19 -9.20
C GLN A 441 9.23 -7.25 -10.37
N THR A 442 10.52 -7.28 -10.01
CA THR A 442 11.63 -7.30 -10.97
C THR A 442 11.92 -8.69 -11.55
N LEU A 443 11.34 -9.72 -10.96
CA LEU A 443 11.56 -11.09 -11.43
C LEU A 443 10.79 -11.35 -12.74
N ARG A 444 11.38 -12.20 -13.59
CA ARG A 444 10.79 -12.71 -14.84
C ARG A 444 10.93 -14.22 -14.85
N ASN A 445 9.91 -14.92 -15.37
CA ASN A 445 9.83 -16.38 -15.43
C ASN A 445 10.12 -17.05 -14.07
N GLY A 446 9.32 -16.70 -13.09
CA GLY A 446 9.44 -17.25 -11.75
C GLY A 446 8.28 -16.86 -10.86
N THR A 447 8.37 -17.19 -9.58
CA THR A 447 7.36 -16.86 -8.58
C THR A 447 8.03 -16.25 -7.34
N GLN A 448 7.28 -15.44 -6.62
CA GLN A 448 7.68 -14.86 -5.34
C GLN A 448 6.57 -15.09 -4.32
N THR A 449 6.94 -15.30 -3.05
CA THR A 449 5.94 -15.42 -1.99
C THR A 449 5.11 -14.14 -1.87
N SER A 450 3.78 -14.30 -1.75
CA SER A 450 2.84 -13.19 -1.63
C SER A 450 2.87 -12.52 -0.26
N ARG A 451 3.34 -13.26 0.73
CA ARG A 451 3.43 -12.86 2.13
C ARG A 451 4.87 -12.75 2.57
N SER A 452 5.15 -11.80 3.47
CA SER A 452 6.47 -11.67 4.08
C SER A 452 6.81 -12.88 4.95
N LEU A 453 8.01 -13.43 4.78
CA LEU A 453 8.52 -14.52 5.61
C LEU A 453 8.76 -14.08 7.07
N LEU A 454 8.80 -12.77 7.33
CA LEU A 454 8.97 -12.25 8.70
C LEU A 454 7.79 -12.59 9.62
N THR A 455 6.61 -12.82 9.06
CA THR A 455 5.40 -13.18 9.80
C THR A 455 5.08 -14.68 9.73
N ASP A 456 5.88 -15.46 8.99
CA ASP A 456 5.66 -16.91 8.87
C ASP A 456 6.03 -17.62 10.18
N PRO A 457 5.13 -18.45 10.75
CA PRO A 457 5.37 -19.16 12.01
C PRO A 457 6.25 -20.42 11.87
N ASP A 458 6.55 -20.85 10.65
CA ASP A 458 7.30 -22.09 10.41
C ASP A 458 8.67 -22.06 11.07
N PRO A 459 9.04 -23.10 11.86
CA PRO A 459 10.29 -23.11 12.60
C PRO A 459 11.54 -23.09 11.71
N THR A 460 11.47 -23.63 10.49
CA THR A 460 12.59 -23.65 9.55
C THR A 460 12.84 -22.26 8.99
N ILE A 461 11.76 -21.54 8.66
CA ILE A 461 11.83 -20.12 8.23
C ILE A 461 12.35 -19.24 9.37
N ARG A 462 11.89 -19.46 10.60
CA ARG A 462 12.39 -18.74 11.78
C ARG A 462 13.87 -18.98 12.03
N ALA A 463 14.33 -20.23 11.84
CA ALA A 463 15.73 -20.59 12.03
C ALA A 463 16.64 -19.85 11.03
N ILE A 464 16.27 -19.77 9.75
CA ILE A 464 17.10 -19.06 8.76
C ILE A 464 17.10 -17.56 8.99
N LEU A 465 15.96 -16.95 9.32
CA LEU A 465 15.91 -15.51 9.63
C LEU A 465 16.81 -15.16 10.82
N LYS A 466 16.85 -16.01 11.83
CA LYS A 466 17.76 -15.85 12.97
C LYS A 466 19.22 -16.05 12.58
N ALA A 467 19.52 -16.98 11.67
CA ALA A 467 20.88 -17.21 11.19
C ALA A 467 21.46 -16.02 10.43
N PHE A 468 20.62 -15.14 9.87
CA PHE A 468 21.06 -13.91 9.21
C PHE A 468 21.56 -12.83 10.17
N GLU A 469 21.18 -12.84 11.45
CA GLU A 469 21.51 -11.78 12.41
C GLU A 469 23.03 -11.59 12.58
N ARG A 470 23.78 -12.70 12.70
CA ARG A 470 25.25 -12.64 12.88
C ARG A 470 25.99 -12.05 11.67
N PRO A 471 25.76 -12.49 10.42
CA PRO A 471 26.35 -11.88 9.23
C PRO A 471 25.98 -10.40 9.05
N ILE A 472 24.75 -10.04 9.36
CA ILE A 472 24.30 -8.63 9.30
C ILE A 472 25.08 -7.79 10.29
N GLU A 473 25.23 -8.23 11.52
CA GLU A 473 25.98 -7.50 12.54
C GLU A 473 27.47 -7.44 12.20
N GLU A 474 28.07 -8.52 11.66
CA GLU A 474 29.44 -8.52 11.16
C GLU A 474 29.61 -7.51 10.01
N TYR A 475 28.71 -7.49 9.04
CA TYR A 475 28.72 -6.52 7.96
C TYR A 475 28.64 -5.09 8.50
N ARG A 476 27.74 -4.80 9.43
CA ARG A 476 27.57 -3.47 10.02
C ARG A 476 28.81 -2.98 10.75
N ARG A 477 29.54 -3.87 11.40
CA ARG A 477 30.82 -3.53 12.08
C ARG A 477 31.94 -3.16 11.11
N THR A 478 31.89 -3.64 9.87
CA THR A 478 32.88 -3.27 8.85
C THR A 478 32.64 -1.89 8.25
N LEU A 479 31.44 -1.32 8.44
CA LEU A 479 31.13 0.01 7.96
C LEU A 479 31.81 1.06 8.86
N ALA A 480 32.72 1.84 8.29
CA ALA A 480 33.41 2.88 9.02
C ALA A 480 32.47 3.86 9.70
N THR A 481 32.70 4.17 10.97
CA THR A 481 31.83 5.03 11.78
C THR A 481 32.02 6.54 11.49
N ALA A 482 32.94 6.92 10.64
CA ALA A 482 33.34 8.32 10.41
C ALA A 482 33.61 8.60 8.93
N SER A 483 32.71 8.22 8.04
CA SER A 483 32.85 8.57 6.62
C SER A 483 31.58 9.27 6.10
N ASP A 484 31.75 10.14 5.11
CA ASP A 484 30.64 10.76 4.37
C ASP A 484 29.90 9.77 3.46
N HIS A 485 30.28 8.49 3.53
CA HIS A 485 29.62 7.44 2.76
C HIS A 485 28.17 7.26 3.21
N PRO A 486 27.18 7.22 2.29
CA PRO A 486 25.75 7.14 2.63
C PRO A 486 25.40 5.97 3.55
N LEU A 487 26.02 4.80 3.32
CA LEU A 487 25.81 3.61 4.12
C LEU A 487 26.32 3.76 5.56
N SER A 488 27.45 4.44 5.75
CA SER A 488 28.01 4.73 7.09
C SER A 488 27.13 5.71 7.85
N ARG A 489 26.63 6.76 7.18
CA ARG A 489 25.64 7.70 7.77
C ARG A 489 24.35 7.00 8.18
N ALA A 490 23.89 6.03 7.38
CA ALA A 490 22.69 5.26 7.67
C ALA A 490 22.89 4.16 8.73
N ASN A 491 24.13 3.78 9.04
CA ASN A 491 24.48 2.72 10.00
C ASN A 491 24.48 3.22 11.46
N VAL A 492 23.51 4.04 11.84
CA VAL A 492 23.36 4.56 13.20
C VAL A 492 22.28 3.79 13.97
N GLY A 493 22.63 3.29 15.16
CA GLY A 493 21.69 2.61 16.04
C GLY A 493 21.26 1.22 15.57
N ALA A 494 20.01 0.86 15.89
CA ALA A 494 19.43 -0.42 15.51
C ALA A 494 18.95 -0.41 14.05
N SER A 495 18.92 -1.58 13.44
CA SER A 495 18.29 -1.78 12.14
C SER A 495 17.20 -2.84 12.24
N LYS A 496 16.20 -2.77 11.36
CA LYS A 496 15.12 -3.76 11.28
C LYS A 496 14.90 -4.23 9.87
N PHE A 497 14.42 -5.44 9.72
CA PHE A 497 13.92 -5.95 8.45
C PHE A 497 12.72 -5.11 8.00
N THR A 498 12.69 -4.75 6.71
CA THR A 498 11.52 -4.12 6.07
C THR A 498 10.63 -5.16 5.40
N GLY A 499 11.20 -6.27 4.95
CA GLY A 499 10.55 -7.41 4.34
C GLY A 499 11.51 -8.56 4.14
N ALA A 500 10.98 -9.76 4.04
CA ALA A 500 11.71 -10.95 3.60
C ALA A 500 10.78 -11.80 2.74
N TRP A 501 11.27 -12.27 1.60
CA TRP A 501 10.49 -13.05 0.64
C TRP A 501 11.34 -14.14 0.00
N SER A 502 10.69 -15.21 -0.44
CA SER A 502 11.34 -16.23 -1.25
C SER A 502 11.04 -16.01 -2.72
N VAL A 503 12.04 -16.22 -3.56
CA VAL A 503 11.94 -16.17 -5.01
C VAL A 503 12.35 -17.51 -5.58
N ARG A 504 11.53 -18.03 -6.49
CA ARG A 504 11.80 -19.23 -7.27
C ARG A 504 11.87 -18.85 -8.75
N LEU A 505 13.07 -18.87 -9.32
CA LEU A 505 13.30 -18.69 -10.74
C LEU A 505 13.19 -20.05 -11.45
N GLN A 506 12.52 -20.07 -12.58
CA GLN A 506 12.37 -21.22 -13.47
C GLN A 506 13.22 -21.02 -14.73
N ARG A 507 13.08 -21.91 -15.70
CA ARG A 507 13.77 -21.79 -17.00
C ARG A 507 13.56 -20.40 -17.60
N GLU A 508 14.62 -19.81 -18.13
CA GLU A 508 14.70 -18.41 -18.61
C GLU A 508 14.36 -17.37 -17.51
N GLY A 509 14.37 -17.80 -16.24
CA GLY A 509 14.08 -16.92 -15.11
C GLY A 509 15.28 -16.05 -14.70
N TYR A 510 15.00 -14.78 -14.41
CA TYR A 510 16.00 -13.81 -13.96
C TYR A 510 15.36 -12.64 -13.22
N HIS A 511 16.18 -11.84 -12.54
CA HIS A 511 15.82 -10.51 -12.07
C HIS A 511 16.32 -9.45 -13.04
N VAL A 512 15.44 -8.57 -13.51
CA VAL A 512 15.80 -7.34 -14.20
C VAL A 512 16.69 -6.51 -13.28
N ASN A 513 17.67 -5.82 -13.83
CA ASN A 513 18.55 -4.95 -13.03
C ASN A 513 17.73 -3.87 -12.32
N HIS A 514 17.97 -3.71 -11.02
CA HIS A 514 17.23 -2.79 -10.16
C HIS A 514 18.07 -2.41 -8.93
N PHE A 515 17.54 -1.54 -8.11
CA PHE A 515 17.99 -1.22 -6.76
C PHE A 515 16.77 -1.15 -5.83
N HIS A 516 16.99 -1.12 -4.52
CA HIS A 516 15.91 -1.07 -3.53
C HIS A 516 15.82 0.34 -2.92
N PRO A 517 14.78 1.14 -3.24
CA PRO A 517 14.70 2.55 -2.82
C PRO A 517 14.46 2.71 -1.31
N ASP A 518 13.82 1.73 -0.66
CA ASP A 518 13.38 1.82 0.74
C ASP A 518 14.34 1.12 1.72
N GLY A 519 15.32 0.39 1.22
CA GLY A 519 16.33 -0.33 2.01
C GLY A 519 17.56 0.51 2.31
N MET A 520 18.40 0.05 3.22
CA MET A 520 19.79 0.45 3.39
C MET A 520 20.72 -0.69 2.96
N LEU A 521 20.34 -1.89 3.35
CA LEU A 521 21.05 -3.13 3.08
C LEU A 521 20.07 -4.13 2.46
N SER A 522 20.47 -4.72 1.34
CA SER A 522 19.74 -5.76 0.61
C SER A 522 20.51 -7.08 0.61
N SER A 523 19.83 -8.17 0.29
CA SER A 523 20.41 -9.50 0.42
C SER A 523 19.95 -10.49 -0.65
N ALA A 524 20.71 -11.59 -0.77
CA ALA A 524 20.28 -12.81 -1.44
C ALA A 524 20.88 -14.03 -0.71
N TYR A 525 20.02 -14.90 -0.19
CA TYR A 525 20.42 -16.20 0.39
C TYR A 525 19.95 -17.33 -0.53
N TYR A 526 20.85 -18.25 -0.86
CA TYR A 526 20.56 -19.33 -1.81
C TYR A 526 20.20 -20.61 -1.08
N VAL A 527 18.98 -21.11 -1.33
CA VAL A 527 18.44 -22.36 -0.77
C VAL A 527 18.75 -23.53 -1.70
N GLU A 528 18.32 -23.41 -2.97
CA GLU A 528 18.57 -24.36 -4.05
C GLU A 528 19.15 -23.62 -5.24
N VAL A 529 20.11 -24.24 -5.91
CA VAL A 529 20.74 -23.70 -7.12
C VAL A 529 20.91 -24.79 -8.17
N PRO A 530 20.59 -24.51 -9.45
CA PRO A 530 20.80 -25.46 -10.55
C PRO A 530 22.27 -25.79 -10.75
N ALA A 531 22.54 -27.02 -11.23
CA ALA A 531 23.90 -27.48 -11.53
C ALA A 531 24.63 -26.55 -12.54
N GLU A 532 23.91 -25.98 -13.50
CA GLU A 532 24.46 -25.04 -14.50
C GLU A 532 25.08 -23.77 -13.91
N THR A 533 24.72 -23.40 -12.68
CA THR A 533 25.30 -22.23 -11.98
C THR A 533 26.76 -22.44 -11.61
N GLN A 534 27.27 -23.66 -11.71
CA GLN A 534 28.67 -23.99 -11.42
C GLN A 534 29.60 -23.62 -12.59
N ASP A 535 29.06 -23.34 -13.80
CA ASP A 535 29.86 -22.91 -14.95
C ASP A 535 30.24 -21.42 -14.85
N PRO A 536 31.54 -21.11 -14.61
CA PRO A 536 32.01 -19.74 -14.48
C PRO A 536 32.06 -18.96 -15.80
N GLN A 537 31.97 -19.65 -16.95
CA GLN A 537 31.94 -19.02 -18.26
C GLN A 537 30.54 -18.52 -18.59
N ARG A 538 29.53 -19.35 -18.36
CA ARG A 538 28.13 -19.01 -18.61
C ARG A 538 27.54 -18.08 -17.54
N LYS A 539 27.93 -18.27 -16.30
CA LYS A 539 27.41 -17.52 -15.14
C LYS A 539 25.89 -17.54 -15.05
N SER A 540 25.24 -18.66 -15.45
CA SER A 540 23.79 -18.83 -15.39
C SER A 540 23.31 -18.64 -13.94
N GLY A 541 22.29 -17.82 -13.74
CA GLY A 541 21.71 -17.53 -12.42
C GLY A 541 22.62 -16.75 -11.45
N TRP A 542 23.80 -16.27 -11.88
CA TRP A 542 24.69 -15.50 -11.00
C TRP A 542 24.11 -14.11 -10.73
N LEU A 543 24.30 -13.63 -9.49
CA LEU A 543 24.02 -12.26 -9.11
C LEU A 543 25.08 -11.34 -9.73
N LYS A 544 24.64 -10.26 -10.35
CA LYS A 544 25.50 -9.28 -11.03
C LYS A 544 25.25 -7.89 -10.52
N PHE A 545 26.27 -7.03 -10.53
CA PHE A 545 26.24 -5.66 -10.05
C PHE A 545 26.80 -4.68 -11.07
N GLY A 546 26.32 -3.43 -11.02
CA GLY A 546 26.84 -2.30 -11.78
C GLY A 546 26.13 -2.00 -13.09
N GLU A 547 25.30 -2.88 -13.59
CA GLU A 547 24.53 -2.68 -14.81
C GLU A 547 23.16 -2.10 -14.50
N PRO A 548 22.78 -0.91 -15.04
CA PRO A 548 21.46 -0.34 -14.82
C PRO A 548 20.36 -1.10 -15.58
N ARG A 549 19.09 -0.77 -15.30
CA ARG A 549 17.93 -1.42 -15.95
C ARG A 549 17.71 -1.02 -17.41
N TYR A 550 18.19 0.15 -17.80
CA TYR A 550 18.07 0.66 -19.17
C TYR A 550 19.28 0.31 -20.00
N ALA A 551 19.10 0.26 -21.33
CA ALA A 551 20.19 -0.04 -22.24
C ALA A 551 21.27 1.05 -22.18
N ALA A 552 22.45 0.65 -21.73
CA ALA A 552 23.63 1.50 -21.68
C ALA A 552 24.86 0.64 -22.03
N PRO A 553 25.25 0.53 -23.30
CA PRO A 553 26.26 -0.43 -23.77
C PRO A 553 27.63 -0.34 -23.07
N THR A 554 27.95 0.82 -22.52
CA THR A 554 29.22 1.05 -21.78
C THR A 554 29.14 0.66 -20.31
N LEU A 555 27.94 0.42 -19.76
CA LEU A 555 27.69 0.10 -18.37
C LEU A 555 27.42 -1.39 -18.17
N THR A 556 28.40 -2.23 -18.52
CA THR A 556 28.34 -3.67 -18.30
C THR A 556 28.52 -4.03 -16.82
N PRO A 557 28.08 -5.24 -16.39
CA PRO A 557 28.32 -5.70 -15.02
C PRO A 557 29.81 -5.75 -14.67
N GLU A 558 30.18 -5.26 -13.48
CA GLU A 558 31.55 -5.24 -12.99
C GLU A 558 31.85 -6.30 -11.94
N ARG A 559 30.82 -6.73 -11.20
CA ARG A 559 30.97 -7.76 -10.17
C ARG A 559 29.92 -8.85 -10.38
N PHE A 560 30.35 -10.11 -10.24
CA PHE A 560 29.48 -11.28 -10.21
C PHE A 560 29.71 -12.07 -8.93
N VAL A 561 28.60 -12.61 -8.37
CA VAL A 561 28.65 -13.53 -7.25
C VAL A 561 27.99 -14.84 -7.64
N GLN A 562 28.74 -15.94 -7.54
CA GLN A 562 28.26 -17.28 -7.81
C GLN A 562 27.28 -17.72 -6.72
N PRO A 563 26.04 -18.14 -7.09
CA PRO A 563 25.12 -18.75 -6.13
C PRO A 563 25.65 -20.12 -5.67
N ARG A 564 25.54 -20.36 -4.35
CA ARG A 564 25.81 -21.68 -3.73
C ARG A 564 24.82 -21.91 -2.62
N PRO A 565 24.32 -23.16 -2.43
CA PRO A 565 23.43 -23.45 -1.29
C PRO A 565 24.09 -23.06 0.04
N GLY A 566 23.36 -22.36 0.91
CA GLY A 566 23.87 -21.86 2.18
C GLY A 566 24.60 -20.54 2.12
N ARG A 567 24.76 -19.94 0.93
CA ARG A 567 25.45 -18.66 0.74
C ARG A 567 24.49 -17.48 0.92
N LEU A 568 24.89 -16.53 1.75
CA LEU A 568 24.26 -15.21 1.92
C LEU A 568 25.14 -14.14 1.31
N VAL A 569 24.56 -13.26 0.50
CA VAL A 569 25.21 -12.05 -0.03
C VAL A 569 24.52 -10.83 0.56
N LEU A 570 25.30 -9.92 1.11
CA LEU A 570 24.83 -8.63 1.65
C LEU A 570 25.46 -7.48 0.84
N PHE A 571 24.66 -6.47 0.50
CA PHE A 571 25.12 -5.33 -0.30
C PHE A 571 24.24 -4.09 -0.07
N PRO A 572 24.78 -2.86 -0.33
CA PRO A 572 24.00 -1.62 -0.25
C PRO A 572 22.79 -1.64 -1.17
N SER A 573 21.65 -1.19 -0.66
CA SER A 573 20.37 -1.21 -1.39
C SER A 573 20.35 -0.34 -2.65
N TYR A 574 21.18 0.71 -2.73
CA TYR A 574 21.32 1.57 -3.91
C TYR A 574 22.13 0.93 -5.05
N MET A 575 22.86 -0.14 -4.83
CA MET A 575 23.63 -0.77 -5.89
C MET A 575 22.74 -1.40 -6.94
N TRP A 576 22.95 -1.03 -8.21
CA TRP A 576 22.34 -1.73 -9.34
C TRP A 576 22.72 -3.20 -9.31
N HIS A 577 21.73 -4.06 -9.27
CA HIS A 577 21.93 -5.51 -9.29
C HIS A 577 20.80 -6.23 -10.04
N GLY A 578 21.11 -7.41 -10.50
CA GLY A 578 20.19 -8.29 -11.19
C GLY A 578 20.77 -9.71 -11.27
N THR A 579 20.16 -10.58 -12.03
CA THR A 579 20.70 -11.93 -12.23
C THR A 579 20.74 -12.30 -13.69
N ASN A 580 21.72 -13.11 -14.09
CA ASN A 580 21.67 -13.76 -15.39
C ASN A 580 20.54 -14.79 -15.42
N ALA A 581 20.00 -15.06 -16.61
CA ALA A 581 18.96 -16.07 -16.79
C ALA A 581 19.47 -17.48 -16.47
N ILE A 582 18.55 -18.35 -16.07
CA ILE A 582 18.75 -19.80 -15.92
C ILE A 582 18.20 -20.45 -17.18
N HIS A 583 18.94 -21.37 -17.77
CA HIS A 583 18.54 -22.00 -19.04
C HIS A 583 18.06 -23.45 -18.87
N GLY A 584 18.46 -24.12 -17.78
CA GLY A 584 18.04 -25.48 -17.44
C GLY A 584 16.65 -25.55 -16.84
N ASP A 585 16.18 -26.77 -16.61
CA ASP A 585 14.84 -27.03 -16.04
C ASP A 585 14.82 -27.04 -14.49
N GLU A 586 16.01 -27.03 -13.85
CA GLU A 586 16.12 -26.95 -12.40
C GLU A 586 15.84 -25.52 -11.91
N ALA A 587 15.05 -25.40 -10.87
CA ALA A 587 14.72 -24.08 -10.29
C ALA A 587 15.85 -23.57 -9.40
N ARG A 588 16.02 -22.25 -9.36
CA ARG A 588 16.82 -21.56 -8.33
C ARG A 588 15.90 -20.97 -7.28
N VAL A 589 16.04 -21.42 -6.01
CA VAL A 589 15.29 -20.90 -4.87
C VAL A 589 16.20 -20.06 -4.00
N CYS A 590 15.79 -18.83 -3.72
CA CYS A 590 16.49 -17.94 -2.80
C CYS A 590 15.52 -17.24 -1.84
N ILE A 591 16.07 -16.75 -0.73
CA ILE A 591 15.40 -15.81 0.18
C ILE A 591 16.12 -14.46 0.04
N ALA A 592 15.35 -13.40 -0.14
CA ALA A 592 15.84 -12.03 -0.11
C ALA A 592 15.17 -11.27 1.03
N PHE A 593 15.90 -10.31 1.59
CA PHE A 593 15.37 -9.38 2.58
C PHE A 593 16.02 -8.01 2.43
N ASP A 594 15.31 -6.99 2.86
CA ASP A 594 15.81 -5.64 2.99
C ASP A 594 15.78 -5.18 4.43
N MET A 595 16.72 -4.30 4.77
CA MET A 595 16.83 -3.68 6.08
C MET A 595 16.88 -2.17 5.98
N ARG A 596 16.39 -1.49 7.02
CA ARG A 596 16.52 -0.05 7.21
C ARG A 596 16.93 0.30 8.63
N PRO A 597 17.54 1.50 8.84
CA PRO A 597 17.80 2.00 10.19
C PRO A 597 16.48 2.18 10.96
N VAL A 598 16.53 1.93 12.25
CA VAL A 598 15.46 2.38 13.16
C VAL A 598 15.81 3.83 13.51
N ARG A 599 15.07 4.79 12.95
CA ARG A 599 15.15 6.18 13.40
C ARG A 599 14.45 6.26 14.75
N GLY A 600 15.16 6.75 15.77
CA GLY A 600 14.66 6.97 17.11
C GLY A 600 13.59 8.06 17.15
#